data_e70b1a2f5d7e55d47ceb1bb211481b42
#
_entry.id   e70b1a2f5d7e55d47ceb1bb211481b42
#
_cell.length_a   1.000
_cell.length_b   1.000
_cell.length_c   1.000
_cell.angle_alpha   90.00
_cell.angle_beta   90.00
_cell.angle_gamma   90.00
#
_symmetry.space_group_name_H-M   'P 1'
#
loop_
_entity.id
_entity.type
_entity.pdbx_description
1 polymer ?
#
loop_
_entity_poly.entity_id
_entity_poly.type
_entity_poly.pdbx_seq_one_letter_code
_entity_poly.pdbx_strand_id
1 'polypeptide(L)'
;MGHNSKLLKFAINLAKNAGLIHMTYFGKVSDIQEKSTKIDLVSKADIESNQYIVNEIQTRYPTHSIISEEMDAYSGKSNYEWVIDPLDGTTNFVHNLPIFACSIGLKKKWPNNTWSSL
;
A
#
# COMPACT_ATOMS: atom_id res chain seq x y z
N MET A 1 1.43 24.43 2.28
CA MET A 1 0.61 24.19 1.08
C MET A 1 1.32 23.35 0.06
N GLY A 2 2.45 23.80 -0.52
CA GLY A 2 3.15 23.05 -1.57
C GLY A 2 3.64 21.67 -1.14
N HIS A 3 4.11 21.52 0.10
CA HIS A 3 4.62 20.23 0.60
C HIS A 3 3.52 19.19 0.73
N ASN A 4 2.39 19.55 1.35
CA ASN A 4 1.27 18.63 1.50
C ASN A 4 0.65 18.26 0.15
N SER A 5 0.61 19.21 -0.78
CA SER A 5 0.14 18.96 -2.15
C SER A 5 1.03 17.95 -2.89
N LYS A 6 2.35 18.06 -2.73
CA LYS A 6 3.30 17.10 -3.32
C LYS A 6 3.15 15.71 -2.70
N LEU A 7 2.99 15.63 -1.39
CA LEU A 7 2.77 14.36 -0.69
C LEU A 7 1.48 13.71 -1.14
N LEU A 8 0.40 14.48 -1.30
CA LEU A 8 -0.88 13.95 -1.77
C LEU A 8 -0.77 13.42 -3.20
N LYS A 9 -0.14 14.16 -4.10
CA LYS A 9 0.07 13.70 -5.48
C LYS A 9 0.89 12.42 -5.53
N PHE A 10 1.93 12.34 -4.71
CA PHE A 10 2.76 11.16 -4.59
C PHE A 10 1.94 9.96 -4.11
N ALA A 11 1.13 10.13 -3.07
CA ALA A 11 0.27 9.07 -2.54
C ALA A 11 -0.75 8.60 -3.57
N ILE A 12 -1.36 9.51 -4.32
CA ILE A 12 -2.30 9.17 -5.38
C ILE A 12 -1.62 8.32 -6.47
N ASN A 13 -0.42 8.70 -6.88
CA ASN A 13 0.32 7.93 -7.87
C ASN A 13 0.71 6.54 -7.36
N LEU A 14 1.11 6.44 -6.08
CA LEU A 14 1.37 5.14 -5.47
C LEU A 14 0.14 4.25 -5.50
N ALA A 15 -1.01 4.79 -5.12
CA ALA A 15 -2.26 4.04 -5.09
C ALA A 15 -2.68 3.58 -6.49
N LYS A 16 -2.53 4.45 -7.49
CA LYS A 16 -2.85 4.09 -8.88
C LYS A 16 -1.97 2.97 -9.39
N ASN A 17 -0.67 3.05 -9.16
CA ASN A 17 0.28 2.05 -9.65
C ASN A 17 0.13 0.72 -8.89
N ALA A 18 -0.13 0.76 -7.59
CA ALA A 18 -0.45 -0.44 -6.81
C ALA A 18 -1.73 -1.09 -7.33
N GLY A 19 -2.73 -0.27 -7.68
CA GLY A 19 -3.97 -0.76 -8.29
C GLY A 19 -3.74 -1.48 -9.61
N LEU A 20 -2.80 -1.02 -10.43
CA LEU A 20 -2.43 -1.72 -11.68
C LEU A 20 -1.82 -3.09 -11.38
N ILE A 21 -1.00 -3.20 -10.35
CA ILE A 21 -0.46 -4.48 -9.91
C ILE A 21 -1.60 -5.41 -9.49
N HIS A 22 -2.54 -4.91 -8.67
CA HIS A 22 -3.71 -5.68 -8.25
C HIS A 22 -4.50 -6.19 -9.46
N MET A 23 -4.78 -5.34 -10.43
CA MET A 23 -5.56 -5.72 -11.60
C MET A 23 -4.85 -6.76 -12.47
N THR A 24 -3.54 -6.70 -12.56
CA THR A 24 -2.76 -7.72 -13.26
C THR A 24 -2.96 -9.10 -12.64
N TYR A 25 -2.88 -9.19 -11.31
CA TYR A 25 -3.10 -10.46 -10.60
C TYR A 25 -4.57 -10.87 -10.58
N PHE A 26 -5.48 -9.91 -10.46
CA PHE A 26 -6.91 -10.19 -10.49
C PHE A 26 -7.31 -10.86 -11.81
N GLY A 27 -6.78 -10.37 -12.93
CA GLY A 27 -7.01 -10.99 -14.23
C GLY A 27 -6.54 -12.45 -14.29
N LYS A 28 -5.39 -12.74 -13.67
CA LYS A 28 -4.88 -14.12 -13.56
C LYS A 28 -5.76 -14.98 -12.65
N VAL A 29 -6.20 -14.43 -11.51
CA VAL A 29 -7.04 -15.14 -10.53
C VAL A 29 -8.37 -15.54 -11.15
N SER A 30 -8.97 -14.69 -11.98
CA SER A 30 -10.27 -14.96 -12.59
C SER A 30 -10.26 -16.17 -13.51
N ASP A 31 -9.11 -16.53 -14.09
CA ASP A 31 -8.95 -17.68 -14.97
C ASP A 31 -8.60 -18.98 -14.25
N ILE A 32 -8.35 -18.92 -12.93
CA ILE A 32 -7.95 -20.07 -12.12
C ILE A 32 -9.16 -20.61 -11.40
N GLN A 33 -9.32 -21.94 -11.37
CA GLN A 33 -10.39 -22.60 -10.63
C GLN A 33 -9.91 -23.13 -9.29
N GLU A 34 -8.66 -23.52 -9.19
CA GLU A 34 -8.10 -24.10 -7.98
C GLU A 34 -7.87 -23.03 -6.91
N LYS A 35 -8.49 -23.22 -5.75
CA LYS A 35 -8.47 -22.25 -4.65
C LYS A 35 -7.07 -22.00 -4.11
N SER A 36 -6.24 -23.02 -3.97
CA SER A 36 -4.87 -22.88 -3.46
C SER A 36 -4.02 -22.00 -4.37
N THR A 37 -4.17 -22.15 -5.69
CA THR A 37 -3.47 -21.31 -6.66
C THR A 37 -3.93 -19.85 -6.61
N LYS A 38 -5.25 -19.63 -6.41
CA LYS A 38 -5.79 -18.28 -6.22
C LYS A 38 -5.19 -17.60 -4.99
N ILE A 39 -5.10 -18.34 -3.87
CA ILE A 39 -4.52 -17.83 -2.62
C ILE A 39 -3.05 -17.44 -2.83
N ASP A 40 -2.29 -18.26 -3.54
CA ASP A 40 -0.88 -17.98 -3.85
C ASP A 40 -0.74 -16.71 -4.70
N LEU A 41 -1.60 -16.51 -5.69
CA LEU A 41 -1.59 -15.31 -6.52
C LEU A 41 -1.95 -14.06 -5.72
N VAL A 42 -2.90 -14.17 -4.81
CA VAL A 42 -3.27 -13.06 -3.90
C VAL A 42 -2.10 -12.68 -3.02
N SER A 43 -1.39 -13.66 -2.46
CA SER A 43 -0.18 -13.41 -1.68
C SER A 43 0.89 -12.70 -2.49
N LYS A 44 1.09 -13.11 -3.74
CA LYS A 44 2.04 -12.44 -4.64
C LYS A 44 1.63 -11.00 -4.94
N ALA A 45 0.34 -10.75 -5.14
CA ALA A 45 -0.17 -9.41 -5.36
C ALA A 45 0.09 -8.51 -4.15
N ASP A 46 -0.15 -9.01 -2.94
CA ASP A 46 0.13 -8.30 -1.70
C ASP A 46 1.62 -7.96 -1.58
N ILE A 47 2.47 -8.95 -1.76
CA ILE A 47 3.92 -8.77 -1.62
C ILE A 47 4.44 -7.79 -2.66
N GLU A 48 4.05 -7.95 -3.92
CA GLU A 48 4.54 -7.10 -5.00
C GLU A 48 4.08 -5.65 -4.85
N SER A 49 2.80 -5.44 -4.52
CA SER A 49 2.29 -4.09 -4.31
C SER A 49 2.91 -3.43 -3.09
N ASN A 50 3.14 -4.19 -2.01
CA ASN A 50 3.82 -3.68 -0.83
C ASN A 50 5.26 -3.28 -1.14
N GLN A 51 6.01 -4.13 -1.83
CA GLN A 51 7.39 -3.83 -2.23
C GLN A 51 7.45 -2.58 -3.10
N TYR A 52 6.54 -2.45 -4.04
CA TYR A 52 6.47 -1.27 -4.90
C TYR A 52 6.27 0.00 -4.07
N ILE A 53 5.27 0.01 -3.19
CA ILE A 53 4.92 1.17 -2.37
C ILE A 53 6.10 1.55 -1.46
N VAL A 54 6.65 0.58 -0.75
CA VAL A 54 7.74 0.80 0.21
C VAL A 54 8.99 1.32 -0.51
N ASN A 55 9.35 0.72 -1.64
CA ASN A 55 10.53 1.14 -2.41
C ASN A 55 10.38 2.59 -2.90
N GLU A 56 9.19 2.95 -3.37
CA GLU A 56 8.94 4.32 -3.84
C GLU A 56 9.02 5.34 -2.69
N ILE A 57 8.43 5.00 -1.53
CA ILE A 57 8.50 5.88 -0.37
C ILE A 57 9.95 6.04 0.10
N GLN A 58 10.69 4.96 0.23
CA GLN A 58 12.08 5.00 0.70
C GLN A 58 12.99 5.74 -0.27
N THR A 59 12.72 5.65 -1.56
CA THR A 59 13.49 6.37 -2.57
C THR A 59 13.21 7.87 -2.52
N ARG A 60 11.94 8.24 -2.42
CA ARG A 60 11.52 9.65 -2.46
C ARG A 60 11.62 10.34 -1.11
N TYR A 61 11.26 9.63 -0.04
CA TYR A 61 11.21 10.17 1.32
C TYR A 61 11.92 9.21 2.30
N PRO A 62 13.25 9.10 2.21
CA PRO A 62 13.99 8.09 2.98
C PRO A 62 13.94 8.30 4.49
N THR A 63 13.55 9.48 4.98
CA THR A 63 13.45 9.76 6.40
C THR A 63 12.07 9.50 6.98
N HIS A 64 11.08 9.20 6.13
CA HIS A 64 9.72 8.92 6.61
C HIS A 64 9.62 7.53 7.20
N SER A 65 8.80 7.38 8.22
CA SER A 65 8.49 6.07 8.81
C SER A 65 7.44 5.36 7.98
N ILE A 66 7.43 4.03 8.03
CA ILE A 66 6.49 3.19 7.27
C ILE A 66 5.98 2.08 8.18
N ILE A 67 4.66 1.91 8.23
CA ILE A 67 4.00 0.78 8.86
C ILE A 67 3.17 0.07 7.80
N SER A 68 3.40 -1.24 7.63
CA SER A 68 2.64 -2.08 6.72
C SER A 68 2.38 -3.42 7.38
N GLU A 69 1.22 -4.01 7.12
CA GLU A 69 0.88 -5.34 7.64
C GLU A 69 1.76 -6.44 7.07
N GLU A 70 2.33 -6.21 5.88
CA GLU A 70 3.10 -7.22 5.14
C GLU A 70 4.58 -7.22 5.49
N MET A 71 5.05 -6.31 6.33
CA MET A 71 6.47 -6.23 6.67
C MET A 71 6.67 -5.53 8.01
N ASP A 72 7.88 -5.66 8.56
CA ASP A 72 8.25 -4.96 9.78
C ASP A 72 8.20 -3.45 9.57
N ALA A 73 7.82 -2.73 10.62
CA ALA A 73 7.78 -1.28 10.57
C ALA A 73 9.19 -0.71 10.37
N TYR A 74 9.29 0.30 9.52
CA TYR A 74 10.50 1.09 9.35
C TYR A 74 10.36 2.41 10.09
N SER A 75 11.27 2.69 11.01
CA SER A 75 11.28 3.93 11.79
C SER A 75 12.29 4.90 11.21
N GLY A 76 11.79 5.96 10.58
CA GLY A 76 12.62 7.05 10.09
C GLY A 76 12.74 8.18 11.12
N LYS A 77 13.56 9.17 10.80
CA LYS A 77 13.80 10.32 11.68
C LYS A 77 12.77 11.43 11.51
N SER A 78 12.00 11.40 10.45
CA SER A 78 10.97 12.39 10.18
C SER A 78 9.76 12.22 11.09
N ASN A 79 8.96 13.28 11.19
CA ASN A 79 7.67 13.22 11.88
C ASN A 79 6.54 12.69 11.00
N TYR A 80 6.83 12.27 9.75
CA TYR A 80 5.85 11.70 8.84
C TYR A 80 5.90 10.18 8.90
N GLU A 81 4.73 9.57 8.89
CA GLU A 81 4.58 8.11 8.91
C GLU A 81 3.52 7.67 7.91
N TRP A 82 3.90 6.74 7.06
CA TRP A 82 2.99 6.10 6.11
C TRP A 82 2.41 4.85 6.73
N VAL A 83 1.09 4.69 6.60
CA VAL A 83 0.36 3.49 7.03
C VAL A 83 -0.21 2.84 5.79
N ILE A 84 0.19 1.62 5.51
CA ILE A 84 -0.09 0.95 4.25
C ILE A 84 -0.81 -0.36 4.49
N ASP A 85 -1.93 -0.55 3.79
CA ASP A 85 -2.55 -1.86 3.58
C ASP A 85 -2.54 -2.08 2.06
N PRO A 86 -1.58 -2.86 1.55
CA PRO A 86 -1.37 -2.96 0.11
C PRO A 86 -2.50 -3.65 -0.65
N LEU A 87 -3.28 -4.50 0.01
CA LEU A 87 -4.45 -5.14 -0.59
C LEU A 87 -5.51 -5.38 0.49
N ASP A 88 -6.46 -4.46 0.58
CA ASP A 88 -7.64 -4.61 1.40
C ASP A 88 -8.73 -5.32 0.60
N GLY A 89 -9.45 -6.22 1.23
CA GLY A 89 -10.49 -7.00 0.56
C GLY A 89 -9.96 -8.26 -0.12
N THR A 90 -8.98 -8.93 0.47
CA THR A 90 -8.39 -10.16 -0.09
C THR A 90 -9.41 -11.27 -0.34
N THR A 91 -10.43 -11.41 0.52
CA THR A 91 -11.50 -12.38 0.34
C THR A 91 -12.25 -12.13 -0.96
N ASN A 92 -12.58 -10.88 -1.26
CA ASN A 92 -13.23 -10.50 -2.50
C ASN A 92 -12.34 -10.82 -3.71
N PHE A 93 -11.06 -10.53 -3.58
CA PHE A 93 -10.07 -10.79 -4.63
C PHE A 93 -10.03 -12.28 -4.99
N VAL A 94 -9.99 -13.17 -3.98
CA VAL A 94 -9.98 -14.61 -4.19
C VAL A 94 -11.26 -15.10 -4.85
N HIS A 95 -12.41 -14.48 -4.54
CA HIS A 95 -13.71 -14.85 -5.11
C HIS A 95 -14.04 -14.14 -6.41
N ASN A 96 -13.07 -13.49 -7.06
CA ASN A 96 -13.23 -12.76 -8.31
C ASN A 96 -14.20 -11.59 -8.22
N LEU A 97 -14.38 -11.04 -7.03
CA LEU A 97 -15.20 -9.85 -6.84
C LEU A 97 -14.28 -8.62 -6.89
N PRO A 98 -14.52 -7.65 -7.80
CA PRO A 98 -13.65 -6.49 -7.95
C PRO A 98 -13.90 -5.43 -6.85
N ILE A 99 -14.03 -5.87 -5.60
CA ILE A 99 -14.24 -5.03 -4.42
C ILE A 99 -13.01 -5.19 -3.53
N PHE A 100 -11.94 -4.52 -3.90
CA PHE A 100 -10.67 -4.53 -3.16
C PHE A 100 -9.97 -3.20 -3.43
N ALA A 101 -9.02 -2.86 -2.56
CA ALA A 101 -8.35 -1.58 -2.66
C ALA A 101 -6.95 -1.62 -2.05
N CYS A 102 -6.13 -0.64 -2.43
CA CYS A 102 -4.91 -0.29 -1.73
C CYS A 102 -5.21 0.89 -0.83
N SER A 103 -4.89 0.78 0.45
CA SER A 103 -5.08 1.86 1.41
C SER A 103 -3.73 2.44 1.79
N ILE A 104 -3.56 3.74 1.58
CA ILE A 104 -2.34 4.47 1.91
C ILE A 104 -2.72 5.70 2.72
N GLY A 105 -2.29 5.73 3.98
CA GLY A 105 -2.48 6.88 4.86
C GLY A 105 -1.16 7.54 5.18
N LEU A 106 -1.19 8.84 5.41
CA LEU A 106 -0.03 9.60 5.85
C LEU A 106 -0.39 10.35 7.13
N LYS A 107 0.44 10.18 8.15
CA LYS A 107 0.28 10.85 9.43
C LYS A 107 1.46 11.78 9.69
N LYS A 108 1.21 12.83 10.42
CA LYS A 108 2.26 13.72 10.93
C LYS A 108 2.25 13.74 12.45
N LYS A 109 3.43 13.55 13.06
CA LYS A 109 3.62 13.67 14.49
C LYS A 109 3.97 15.11 14.83
N TRP A 110 3.24 15.68 15.78
CA TRP A 110 3.47 17.02 16.28
C TRP A 110 4.44 17.00 17.47
N PRO A 111 5.07 18.15 17.81
CA PRO A 111 6.01 18.19 18.93
C PRO A 111 5.44 17.74 20.30
N ASN A 112 4.12 17.80 20.48
CA ASN A 112 3.46 17.33 21.69
C ASN A 112 3.15 15.82 21.69
N ASN A 113 3.77 15.06 20.81
CA ASN A 113 3.58 13.61 20.63
C ASN A 113 2.18 13.20 20.16
N THR A 114 1.40 14.13 19.62
CA THR A 114 0.12 13.78 18.99
C THR A 114 0.30 13.55 17.49
N TRP A 115 -0.52 12.65 16.94
CA TRP A 115 -0.55 12.36 15.50
C TRP A 115 -1.78 12.97 14.86
N SER A 116 -1.64 13.38 13.61
CA SER A 116 -2.78 13.78 12.79
C SER A 116 -2.65 13.17 11.41
N SER A 117 -3.80 12.88 10.78
CA SER A 117 -3.83 12.45 9.38
C SER A 117 -3.69 13.65 8.46
N LEU A 118 -3.03 13.43 7.34
CA LEU A 118 -2.88 14.46 6.32
C LEU A 118 -3.83 14.25 5.14
#